data_e7c5763168472baf5743a13022bcd12d
#
_entry.id   e7c5763168472baf5743a13022bcd12d
#
_cell.length_a   1.000
_cell.length_b   1.000
_cell.length_c   1.000
_cell.angle_alpha   90.00
_cell.angle_beta   90.00
_cell.angle_gamma   90.00
#
_symmetry.space_group_name_H-M   'P 1'
#
loop_
_entity.id
_entity.type
_entity.pdbx_description
1 polymer ?
#
loop_
_entity_poly.entity_id
_entity_poly.type
_entity_poly.pdbx_seq_one_letter_code
_entity_poly.pdbx_strand_id
1 'polypeptide(L)'
;PNNLMPYLTQVAVGRLKELSIFGNDYPTPDGTCVRDYIHVVDLALGHVAALKHCLNVPGTHIYNLGTGVGYSVLDMVKAFSKAIGRELPYKFAPRRAGDVVACYADPSKAKNELGWVATRTLDDMTADSYNWQKNNPNGYED
;
A
#
# COMPACT_ATOMS: atom_id res chain seq x y z
N PRO A 1 -7.74 4.88 -11.41
CA PRO A 1 -7.39 4.66 -10.00
C PRO A 1 -6.59 5.83 -9.44
N ASN A 2 -6.67 6.05 -8.11
CA ASN A 2 -5.97 7.16 -7.45
C ASN A 2 -4.78 6.69 -6.60
N ASN A 3 -4.62 5.37 -6.42
CA ASN A 3 -3.60 4.76 -5.58
C ASN A 3 -2.54 4.03 -6.42
N LEU A 4 -1.33 3.87 -5.88
CA LEU A 4 -0.20 3.25 -6.57
C LEU A 4 -0.45 1.78 -6.96
N MET A 5 -0.99 0.95 -6.03
CA MET A 5 -1.15 -0.48 -6.24
C MET A 5 -1.95 -0.84 -7.49
N PRO A 6 -3.12 -0.21 -7.78
CA PRO A 6 -3.86 -0.47 -9.03
C PRO A 6 -3.08 -0.12 -10.31
N TYR A 7 -2.18 0.86 -10.28
CA TYR A 7 -1.31 1.14 -11.44
C TYR A 7 -0.27 0.04 -11.63
N LEU A 8 0.38 -0.39 -10.54
CA LEU A 8 1.34 -1.49 -10.54
C LEU A 8 0.72 -2.78 -11.11
N THR A 9 -0.48 -3.14 -10.63
CA THR A 9 -1.18 -4.34 -11.11
C THR A 9 -1.54 -4.25 -12.59
N GLN A 10 -2.00 -3.09 -13.08
CA GLN A 10 -2.34 -2.90 -14.49
C GLN A 10 -1.11 -2.95 -15.40
N VAL A 11 0.05 -2.46 -14.96
CA VAL A 11 1.32 -2.63 -15.69
C VAL A 11 1.74 -4.10 -15.66
N ALA A 12 1.60 -4.77 -14.53
CA ALA A 12 1.97 -6.18 -14.36
C ALA A 12 1.20 -7.10 -15.31
N VAL A 13 -0.09 -6.86 -15.54
CA VAL A 13 -0.92 -7.64 -16.48
C VAL A 13 -0.92 -7.10 -17.91
N GLY A 14 -0.13 -6.04 -18.21
CA GLY A 14 0.03 -5.51 -19.56
C GLY A 14 -1.09 -4.56 -20.03
N ARG A 15 -2.00 -4.12 -19.14
CA ARG A 15 -3.03 -3.11 -19.47
C ARG A 15 -2.44 -1.71 -19.62
N LEU A 16 -1.38 -1.41 -18.87
CA LEU A 16 -0.58 -0.20 -19.01
C LEU A 16 0.83 -0.57 -19.45
N LYS A 17 1.43 0.28 -20.27
CA LYS A 17 2.78 0.05 -20.82
C LYS A 17 3.84 0.15 -19.74
N GLU A 18 3.74 1.14 -18.86
CA GLU A 18 4.73 1.48 -17.85
C GLU A 18 4.11 2.28 -16.71
N LEU A 19 4.74 2.24 -15.55
CA LEU A 19 4.38 3.07 -14.40
C LEU A 19 5.02 4.45 -14.50
N SER A 20 4.29 5.53 -14.20
CA SER A 20 4.86 6.86 -13.98
C SER A 20 5.14 7.06 -12.49
N ILE A 21 6.41 7.27 -12.14
CA ILE A 21 6.86 7.61 -10.78
C ILE A 21 7.03 9.13 -10.72
N PHE A 22 6.27 9.78 -9.85
CA PHE A 22 6.23 11.23 -9.74
C PHE A 22 7.29 11.76 -8.77
N GLY A 23 8.39 12.31 -9.35
CA GLY A 23 9.57 12.77 -8.64
C GLY A 23 10.59 11.66 -8.36
N ASN A 24 11.87 12.01 -8.50
CA ASN A 24 13.03 11.16 -8.22
C ASN A 24 14.12 11.94 -7.47
N ASP A 25 13.76 13.07 -6.91
CA ASP A 25 14.65 14.04 -6.27
C ASP A 25 14.20 14.41 -4.85
N TYR A 26 13.34 13.58 -4.23
CA TYR A 26 12.99 13.73 -2.82
C TYR A 26 14.18 13.37 -1.92
N PRO A 27 14.31 14.01 -0.74
CA PRO A 27 15.38 13.69 0.22
C PRO A 27 15.13 12.34 0.93
N THR A 28 15.06 11.28 0.17
CA THR A 28 14.88 9.88 0.58
C THR A 28 16.02 9.04 0.01
N PRO A 29 16.28 7.82 0.48
CA PRO A 29 17.41 7.00 0.03
C PRO A 29 17.45 6.75 -1.48
N ASP A 30 16.29 6.68 -2.15
CA ASP A 30 16.19 6.42 -3.60
C ASP A 30 15.54 7.55 -4.40
N GLY A 31 15.29 8.70 -3.75
CA GLY A 31 14.71 9.88 -4.38
C GLY A 31 13.19 9.83 -4.58
N THR A 32 12.51 8.76 -4.19
CA THR A 32 11.04 8.64 -4.34
C THR A 32 10.30 8.79 -3.01
N CYS A 33 9.00 9.15 -3.05
CA CYS A 33 8.19 9.33 -1.85
C CYS A 33 8.07 8.03 -1.05
N VAL A 34 7.98 8.17 0.29
CA VAL A 34 7.80 7.06 1.23
C VAL A 34 6.38 7.07 1.79
N ARG A 35 5.72 5.90 1.81
CA ARG A 35 4.37 5.70 2.36
C ARG A 35 4.31 4.43 3.19
N ASP A 36 3.33 4.39 4.10
CA ASP A 36 2.93 3.17 4.78
C ASP A 36 1.89 2.45 3.90
N TYR A 37 2.26 1.29 3.40
CA TYR A 37 1.35 0.41 2.66
C TYR A 37 0.87 -0.68 3.60
N ILE A 38 -0.43 -0.91 3.63
CA ILE A 38 -1.05 -1.92 4.47
C ILE A 38 -1.81 -2.93 3.61
N HIS A 39 -1.72 -4.20 3.97
CA HIS A 39 -2.49 -5.25 3.31
C HIS A 39 -3.98 -5.10 3.62
N VAL A 40 -4.84 -5.24 2.60
CA VAL A 40 -6.30 -5.05 2.74
C VAL A 40 -6.93 -5.94 3.81
N VAL A 41 -6.43 -7.17 3.99
CA VAL A 41 -6.93 -8.08 5.05
C VAL A 41 -6.53 -7.58 6.44
N ASP A 42 -5.29 -7.07 6.61
CA ASP A 42 -4.87 -6.48 7.90
C ASP A 42 -5.69 -5.23 8.22
N LEU A 43 -5.97 -4.40 7.21
CA LEU A 43 -6.85 -3.25 7.36
C LEU A 43 -8.27 -3.67 7.79
N ALA A 44 -8.85 -4.69 7.14
CA ALA A 44 -10.16 -5.23 7.48
C ALA A 44 -10.19 -5.78 8.91
N LEU A 45 -9.16 -6.52 9.32
CA LEU A 45 -9.04 -7.03 10.70
C LEU A 45 -8.92 -5.89 11.73
N GLY A 46 -8.25 -4.79 11.39
CA GLY A 46 -8.21 -3.58 12.21
C GLY A 46 -9.58 -2.96 12.41
N HIS A 47 -10.39 -2.89 11.35
CA HIS A 47 -11.77 -2.41 11.45
C HIS A 47 -12.64 -3.33 12.33
N VAL A 48 -12.49 -4.65 12.21
CA VAL A 48 -13.20 -5.61 13.07
C VAL A 48 -12.81 -5.45 14.54
N ALA A 49 -11.50 -5.25 14.82
CA ALA A 49 -11.01 -5.03 16.17
C ALA A 49 -11.56 -3.71 16.75
N ALA A 50 -11.53 -2.64 15.97
CA ALA A 50 -12.09 -1.34 16.37
C ALA A 50 -13.60 -1.43 16.63
N LEU A 51 -14.35 -2.12 15.77
CA LEU A 51 -15.80 -2.33 15.97
C LEU A 51 -16.08 -3.06 17.29
N LYS A 52 -15.36 -4.16 17.58
CA LYS A 52 -15.50 -4.90 18.84
C LYS A 52 -15.22 -4.00 20.07
N HIS A 53 -14.22 -3.13 19.97
CA HIS A 53 -13.91 -2.16 21.03
C HIS A 53 -15.04 -1.17 21.22
N CYS A 54 -15.56 -0.56 20.16
CA CYS A 54 -16.64 0.44 20.21
C CYS A 54 -17.97 -0.12 20.77
N LEU A 55 -18.24 -1.42 20.57
CA LEU A 55 -19.44 -2.06 21.16
C LEU A 55 -19.39 -2.14 22.69
N ASN A 56 -18.20 -2.12 23.29
CA ASN A 56 -18.00 -2.26 24.72
C ASN A 56 -17.57 -0.97 25.43
N VAL A 57 -17.01 -0.01 24.68
CA VAL A 57 -16.49 1.26 25.21
C VAL A 57 -17.19 2.41 24.48
N PRO A 58 -18.17 3.07 25.12
CA PRO A 58 -18.86 4.20 24.51
C PRO A 58 -17.91 5.38 24.22
N GLY A 59 -18.22 6.14 23.16
CA GLY A 59 -17.48 7.37 22.82
C GLY A 59 -16.91 7.35 21.41
N THR A 60 -16.10 8.37 21.11
CA THR A 60 -15.37 8.49 19.85
C THR A 60 -13.93 8.02 20.04
N HIS A 61 -13.53 7.03 19.25
CA HIS A 61 -12.19 6.46 19.29
C HIS A 61 -11.49 6.64 17.94
N ILE A 62 -10.24 7.11 17.97
CA ILE A 62 -9.43 7.38 16.79
C ILE A 62 -8.21 6.46 16.84
N TYR A 63 -7.98 5.69 15.77
CA TYR A 63 -6.86 4.78 15.62
C TYR A 63 -6.19 4.97 14.25
N ASN A 64 -4.86 4.98 14.23
CA ASN A 64 -4.09 4.81 13.01
C ASN A 64 -3.94 3.30 12.75
N LEU A 65 -4.32 2.87 11.55
CA LEU A 65 -4.11 1.51 11.08
C LEU A 65 -3.05 1.53 9.97
N GLY A 66 -1.87 1.03 10.29
CA GLY A 66 -0.72 0.97 9.39
C GLY A 66 0.27 -0.07 9.89
N THR A 67 1.35 -0.27 9.14
CA THR A 67 2.44 -1.18 9.52
C THR A 67 3.45 -0.49 10.43
N GLY A 68 3.51 0.84 10.41
CA GLY A 68 4.57 1.64 11.03
C GLY A 68 5.89 1.60 10.24
N VAL A 69 5.88 0.99 9.06
CA VAL A 69 7.05 0.89 8.17
C VAL A 69 6.81 1.69 6.90
N GLY A 70 7.76 2.57 6.56
CA GLY A 70 7.71 3.34 5.33
C GLY A 70 8.42 2.59 4.19
N TYR A 71 7.73 2.43 3.05
CA TYR A 71 8.31 1.94 1.80
C TYR A 71 8.30 3.03 0.74
N SER A 72 9.37 3.10 -0.04
CA SER A 72 9.45 4.02 -1.17
C SER A 72 8.63 3.50 -2.37
N VAL A 73 8.38 4.37 -3.35
CA VAL A 73 7.74 3.94 -4.59
C VAL A 73 8.61 2.92 -5.33
N LEU A 74 9.95 3.09 -5.31
CA LEU A 74 10.86 2.12 -5.93
C LEU A 74 10.92 0.79 -5.17
N ASP A 75 10.74 0.78 -3.84
CA ASP A 75 10.60 -0.48 -3.08
C ASP A 75 9.36 -1.26 -3.53
N MET A 76 8.25 -0.56 -3.76
CA MET A 76 7.03 -1.15 -4.32
C MET A 76 7.26 -1.74 -5.72
N VAL A 77 7.97 -1.02 -6.60
CA VAL A 77 8.32 -1.50 -7.95
C VAL A 77 9.19 -2.75 -7.88
N LYS A 78 10.20 -2.76 -7.00
CA LYS A 78 11.09 -3.93 -6.80
C LYS A 78 10.32 -5.15 -6.29
N ALA A 79 9.47 -4.96 -5.27
CA ALA A 79 8.66 -6.03 -4.71
C ALA A 79 7.66 -6.59 -5.75
N PHE A 80 7.05 -5.71 -6.55
CA PHE A 80 6.17 -6.14 -7.65
C PHE A 80 6.94 -6.89 -8.75
N SER A 81 8.12 -6.43 -9.13
CA SER A 81 9.00 -7.10 -10.09
C SER A 81 9.34 -8.53 -9.63
N LYS A 82 9.62 -8.68 -8.32
CA LYS A 82 9.83 -10.00 -7.70
C LYS A 82 8.58 -10.88 -7.79
N ALA A 83 7.41 -10.34 -7.45
CA ALA A 83 6.14 -11.08 -7.47
C ALA A 83 5.75 -11.57 -8.87
N ILE A 84 6.04 -10.79 -9.92
CA ILE A 84 5.71 -11.15 -11.31
C ILE A 84 6.83 -11.90 -12.03
N GLY A 85 8.02 -12.06 -11.42
CA GLY A 85 9.17 -12.75 -11.98
C GLY A 85 9.86 -12.04 -13.15
N ARG A 86 9.63 -10.73 -13.33
CA ARG A 86 10.27 -9.88 -14.35
C ARG A 86 10.34 -8.43 -13.90
N GLU A 87 11.16 -7.62 -14.54
CA GLU A 87 11.18 -6.19 -14.28
C GLU A 87 9.84 -5.53 -14.65
N LEU A 88 9.33 -4.70 -13.76
CA LEU A 88 8.14 -3.89 -13.99
C LEU A 88 8.59 -2.57 -14.62
N PRO A 89 8.18 -2.26 -15.88
CA PRO A 89 8.62 -1.07 -16.56
C PRO A 89 8.07 0.19 -15.90
N TYR A 90 8.93 1.20 -15.73
CA TYR A 90 8.55 2.50 -15.20
C TYR A 90 9.36 3.63 -15.84
N LYS A 91 8.86 4.85 -15.66
CA LYS A 91 9.59 6.09 -15.97
C LYS A 91 9.39 7.12 -14.86
N PHE A 92 10.32 8.04 -14.73
CA PHE A 92 10.14 9.20 -13.87
C PHE A 92 9.34 10.30 -14.57
N ALA A 93 8.51 10.98 -13.80
CA ALA A 93 7.75 12.14 -14.20
C ALA A 93 7.97 13.27 -13.17
N PRO A 94 7.67 14.53 -13.51
CA PRO A 94 7.76 15.64 -12.56
C PRO A 94 6.97 15.38 -11.27
N ARG A 95 7.39 15.96 -10.15
CA ARG A 95 6.65 15.89 -8.88
C ARG A 95 5.21 16.37 -9.05
N ARG A 96 4.28 15.74 -8.34
CA ARG A 96 2.90 16.22 -8.22
C ARG A 96 2.81 17.24 -7.08
N ALA A 97 1.97 18.25 -7.26
CA ALA A 97 1.64 19.18 -6.18
C ALA A 97 0.96 18.44 -5.02
N GLY A 98 1.37 18.72 -3.78
CA GLY A 98 0.81 18.11 -2.57
C GLY A 98 1.43 16.78 -2.15
N ASP A 99 2.35 16.18 -2.94
CA ASP A 99 3.06 14.98 -2.49
C ASP A 99 4.06 15.34 -1.37
N VAL A 100 3.91 14.70 -0.22
CA VAL A 100 4.85 14.82 0.90
C VAL A 100 5.98 13.81 0.76
N VAL A 101 7.16 14.13 1.30
CA VAL A 101 8.37 13.30 1.23
C VAL A 101 8.15 11.93 1.83
N ALA A 102 7.62 11.87 3.06
CA ALA A 102 7.34 10.64 3.78
C ALA A 102 6.07 10.80 4.63
N CYS A 103 5.29 9.72 4.68
CA CYS A 103 4.11 9.62 5.54
C CYS A 103 3.88 8.14 5.88
N TYR A 104 3.98 7.79 7.15
CA TYR A 104 3.68 6.46 7.69
C TYR A 104 3.08 6.57 9.07
N ALA A 105 2.32 5.56 9.48
CA ALA A 105 1.54 5.57 10.69
C ALA A 105 2.38 5.27 11.93
N ASP A 106 1.93 5.76 13.09
CA ASP A 106 2.22 5.15 14.38
C ASP A 106 1.00 4.34 14.83
N PRO A 107 1.04 2.99 14.74
CA PRO A 107 -0.06 2.11 15.11
C PRO A 107 -0.06 1.72 16.59
N SER A 108 0.79 2.31 17.43
CA SER A 108 0.98 1.90 18.84
C SER A 108 -0.32 1.92 19.64
N LYS A 109 -1.20 2.89 19.43
CA LYS A 109 -2.50 2.95 20.09
C LYS A 109 -3.41 1.77 19.70
N ALA A 110 -3.46 1.42 18.40
CA ALA A 110 -4.23 0.28 17.94
C ALA A 110 -3.71 -1.03 18.53
N LYS A 111 -2.39 -1.19 18.61
CA LYS A 111 -1.76 -2.33 19.27
C LYS A 111 -2.15 -2.44 20.75
N ASN A 112 -2.05 -1.33 21.50
CA ASN A 112 -2.24 -1.35 22.95
C ASN A 112 -3.72 -1.49 23.35
N GLU A 113 -4.64 -0.85 22.64
CA GLU A 113 -6.07 -0.81 22.99
C GLU A 113 -6.91 -1.86 22.27
N LEU A 114 -6.56 -2.19 21.02
CA LEU A 114 -7.31 -3.16 20.22
C LEU A 114 -6.63 -4.54 20.14
N GLY A 115 -5.36 -4.66 20.57
CA GLY A 115 -4.55 -5.86 20.36
C GLY A 115 -4.25 -6.13 18.88
N TRP A 116 -4.42 -5.10 18.01
CA TRP A 116 -4.26 -5.26 16.57
C TRP A 116 -2.88 -4.84 16.09
N VAL A 117 -2.31 -5.64 15.20
CA VAL A 117 -1.03 -5.37 14.52
C VAL A 117 -1.16 -5.85 13.07
N ALA A 118 -0.65 -5.08 12.12
CA ALA A 118 -0.48 -5.54 10.75
C ALA A 118 0.61 -6.63 10.71
N THR A 119 0.32 -7.75 10.07
CA THR A 119 1.19 -8.93 10.07
C THR A 119 1.71 -9.32 8.69
N ARG A 120 1.03 -8.85 7.62
CA ARG A 120 1.39 -9.18 6.24
C ARG A 120 2.49 -8.26 5.74
N THR A 121 3.41 -8.85 5.00
CA THR A 121 4.61 -8.20 4.48
C THR A 121 4.32 -7.48 3.15
N LEU A 122 5.30 -6.71 2.68
CA LEU A 122 5.26 -6.11 1.35
C LEU A 122 5.18 -7.18 0.24
N ASP A 123 5.87 -8.30 0.41
CA ASP A 123 5.83 -9.43 -0.53
C ASP A 123 4.40 -10.02 -0.60
N ASP A 124 3.71 -10.17 0.55
CA ASP A 124 2.32 -10.64 0.58
C ASP A 124 1.39 -9.66 -0.16
N MET A 125 1.53 -8.36 0.11
CA MET A 125 0.73 -7.32 -0.55
C MET A 125 0.86 -7.35 -2.07
N THR A 126 2.08 -7.49 -2.56
CA THR A 126 2.35 -7.49 -4.00
C THR A 126 1.91 -8.79 -4.67
N ALA A 127 2.16 -9.94 -4.04
CA ALA A 127 1.76 -11.25 -4.56
C ALA A 127 0.23 -11.38 -4.64
N ASP A 128 -0.48 -11.02 -3.57
CA ASP A 128 -1.94 -11.13 -3.52
C ASP A 128 -2.61 -10.14 -4.48
N SER A 129 -2.10 -8.90 -4.57
CA SER A 129 -2.62 -7.91 -5.53
C SER A 129 -2.42 -8.36 -6.98
N TYR A 130 -1.26 -8.93 -7.31
CA TYR A 130 -0.99 -9.45 -8.64
C TYR A 130 -1.88 -10.66 -8.96
N ASN A 131 -2.00 -11.60 -8.02
CA ASN A 131 -2.86 -12.78 -8.17
C ASN A 131 -4.33 -12.37 -8.40
N TRP A 132 -4.84 -11.42 -7.63
CA TRP A 132 -6.18 -10.90 -7.83
C TRP A 132 -6.37 -10.30 -9.21
N GLN A 133 -5.49 -9.38 -9.63
CA GLN A 133 -5.60 -8.71 -10.94
C GLN A 133 -5.47 -9.70 -12.11
N LYS A 134 -4.61 -10.71 -11.98
CA LYS A 134 -4.44 -11.74 -12.98
C LYS A 134 -5.71 -12.57 -13.19
N ASN A 135 -6.41 -12.88 -12.09
CA ASN A 135 -7.64 -13.66 -12.11
C ASN A 135 -8.89 -12.82 -12.43
N ASN A 136 -8.80 -11.49 -12.26
CA ASN A 136 -9.87 -10.54 -12.50
C ASN A 136 -9.40 -9.41 -13.43
N PRO A 137 -9.07 -9.70 -14.70
CA PRO A 137 -8.43 -8.73 -15.60
C PRO A 137 -9.30 -7.49 -15.85
N ASN A 138 -10.60 -7.62 -15.80
CA ASN A 138 -11.57 -6.53 -16.00
C ASN A 138 -12.16 -5.99 -14.69
N GLY A 139 -11.73 -6.48 -13.53
CA GLY A 139 -12.34 -6.20 -12.24
C GLY A 139 -13.43 -7.22 -11.92
N TYR A 140 -14.40 -6.82 -11.10
CA TYR A 140 -15.61 -7.60 -10.90
C TYR A 140 -16.48 -7.50 -12.17
N GLU A 141 -16.93 -8.63 -12.69
CA GLU A 141 -17.99 -8.66 -13.69
C GLU A 141 -19.32 -8.43 -12.93
N ASP A 142 -20.12 -7.49 -13.44
CA ASP A 142 -21.47 -7.23 -12.94
C ASP A 142 -22.43 -8.35 -13.38
#